data_b078ecb15b3a45b8076f8b0d5952f0a1
#
_entry.id   b078ecb15b3a45b8076f8b0d5952f0a1
#
_cell.length_a   1.000
_cell.length_b   1.000
_cell.length_c   1.000
_cell.angle_alpha   90.00
_cell.angle_beta   90.00
_cell.angle_gamma   90.00
#
_symmetry.space_group_name_H-M   'P 1'
#
loop_
_entity.id
_entity.type
_entity.pdbx_description
1 polymer ?
#
loop_
_entity_poly.entity_id
_entity_poly.type
_entity_poly.pdbx_seq_one_letter_code
_entity_poly.pdbx_strand_id
1 'polypeptide(L)'
;MDKQNQPLQSEGERVKEQDHSLSERLYNRIIDSYNFYETKRLRRVKAMQLAALWIGVVMFTGITMWRATAIWTKNKTIQPQVQLISAFQTSKKITLPDSTVVVLHPKSSLSVVSGFNEKDRSVLLVGGAFFDVKRNPAKPFIVKSSNFTTTVLGTKFAVNASEEGDINSIFLEEGKVSIQIGQNHQILSPEQKFTYHRSTDTWQIQNVKGVSFDMSNGSILLNAVSFEVLQQCLNEYFDIKLKTKNAKALAVSYRLRLGLSLAPGAIADILG
;
A
#
# COMPACT_ATOMS: atom_id res chain seq x y z
N MET A 1 -37.95 35.17 20.60
CA MET A 1 -38.14 33.73 20.40
C MET A 1 -38.11 33.49 18.92
N ASP A 2 -36.94 33.17 18.43
CA ASP A 2 -36.81 32.65 17.07
C ASP A 2 -35.62 31.68 17.04
N LYS A 3 -35.97 30.41 16.95
CA LYS A 3 -34.99 29.31 16.91
C LYS A 3 -34.58 29.09 15.46
N GLN A 4 -33.30 29.24 15.25
CA GLN A 4 -32.53 28.89 14.09
C GLN A 4 -32.96 27.55 13.45
N ASN A 5 -33.37 27.64 12.18
CA ASN A 5 -33.34 26.53 11.23
C ASN A 5 -31.94 26.44 10.64
N GLN A 6 -31.10 25.55 11.17
CA GLN A 6 -29.95 25.08 10.44
C GLN A 6 -30.40 23.94 9.52
N PRO A 7 -30.00 23.95 8.23
CA PRO A 7 -30.28 22.83 7.34
C PRO A 7 -29.45 21.62 7.78
N LEU A 8 -30.14 20.50 7.98
CA LEU A 8 -29.54 19.18 8.18
C LEU A 8 -28.72 18.82 6.91
N GLN A 9 -27.43 19.12 6.93
CA GLN A 9 -26.52 18.51 5.98
C GLN A 9 -26.60 17.00 6.20
N SER A 10 -26.88 16.25 5.14
CA SER A 10 -27.04 14.80 5.22
C SER A 10 -25.73 14.19 5.77
N GLU A 11 -25.85 13.23 6.69
CA GLU A 11 -24.70 12.49 7.25
C GLU A 11 -23.75 11.97 6.16
N GLY A 12 -24.29 11.63 4.99
CA GLY A 12 -23.53 11.18 3.83
C GLY A 12 -22.61 12.23 3.21
N GLU A 13 -22.96 13.54 3.27
CA GLU A 13 -22.06 14.59 2.77
C GLU A 13 -20.91 14.85 3.75
N ARG A 14 -21.18 14.84 5.04
CA ARG A 14 -20.13 14.98 6.08
C ARG A 14 -19.13 13.82 6.07
N VAL A 15 -19.60 12.58 5.88
CA VAL A 15 -18.73 11.40 5.77
C VAL A 15 -17.86 11.49 4.51
N LYS A 16 -18.41 11.92 3.37
CA LYS A 16 -17.64 12.10 2.13
C LYS A 16 -16.58 13.19 2.25
N GLU A 17 -16.92 14.32 2.88
CA GLU A 17 -16.00 15.43 3.06
C GLU A 17 -14.88 15.09 4.07
N GLN A 18 -15.21 14.32 5.11
CA GLN A 18 -14.27 13.83 6.10
C GLN A 18 -13.31 12.76 5.50
N ASP A 19 -13.82 11.87 4.66
CA ASP A 19 -13.02 10.82 3.98
C ASP A 19 -12.08 11.45 2.92
N HIS A 20 -12.57 12.47 2.17
CA HIS A 20 -11.74 13.23 1.24
C HIS A 20 -10.63 14.01 1.97
N SER A 21 -10.96 14.69 3.09
CA SER A 21 -9.97 15.43 3.87
C SER A 21 -8.94 14.53 4.55
N LEU A 22 -9.32 13.31 4.91
CA LEU A 22 -8.42 12.29 5.46
C LEU A 22 -7.47 11.78 4.39
N SER A 23 -7.98 11.41 3.22
CA SER A 23 -7.17 10.91 2.10
C SER A 23 -6.13 11.94 1.64
N GLU A 24 -6.48 13.25 1.59
CA GLU A 24 -5.52 14.31 1.29
C GLU A 24 -4.44 14.46 2.37
N ARG A 25 -4.81 14.43 3.65
CA ARG A 25 -3.81 14.51 4.75
C ARG A 25 -2.87 13.31 4.74
N LEU A 26 -3.39 12.12 4.46
CA LEU A 26 -2.60 10.90 4.36
C LEU A 26 -1.66 10.94 3.15
N TYR A 27 -2.18 11.37 2.01
CA TYR A 27 -1.39 11.59 0.80
C TYR A 27 -0.24 12.57 1.07
N ASN A 28 -0.53 13.73 1.67
CA ASN A 28 0.49 14.73 1.99
C ASN A 28 1.55 14.20 2.96
N ARG A 29 1.17 13.45 4.01
CA ARG A 29 2.13 12.80 4.91
C ARG A 29 3.04 11.80 4.21
N ILE A 30 2.50 11.01 3.29
CA ILE A 30 3.27 10.03 2.51
C ILE A 30 4.24 10.77 1.58
N ILE A 31 3.77 11.82 0.90
CA ILE A 31 4.61 12.66 0.04
C ILE A 31 5.70 13.39 0.85
N ASP A 32 5.38 13.90 2.03
CA ASP A 32 6.36 14.55 2.92
C ASP A 32 7.42 13.57 3.40
N SER A 33 7.02 12.35 3.78
CA SER A 33 7.97 11.29 4.17
C SER A 33 8.88 10.89 3.00
N TYR A 34 8.32 10.74 1.81
CA TYR A 34 9.06 10.47 0.58
C TYR A 34 10.07 11.59 0.29
N ASN A 35 9.61 12.85 0.30
CA ASN A 35 10.44 14.02 0.06
C ASN A 35 11.56 14.19 1.13
N PHE A 36 11.29 13.79 2.39
CA PHE A 36 12.29 13.81 3.45
C PHE A 36 13.45 12.82 3.21
N TYR A 37 13.16 11.61 2.70
CA TYR A 37 14.20 10.63 2.33
C TYR A 37 14.97 11.05 1.08
N GLU A 38 14.28 11.60 0.08
CA GLU A 38 14.91 12.15 -1.12
C GLU A 38 15.83 13.35 -0.79
N THR A 39 15.38 14.25 0.08
CA THR A 39 16.20 15.43 0.47
C THR A 39 17.45 15.08 1.29
N LYS A 40 17.41 14.03 2.13
CA LYS A 40 18.62 13.52 2.83
C LYS A 40 19.64 12.93 1.85
N ARG A 41 19.17 12.18 0.86
CA ARG A 41 20.03 11.64 -0.21
C ARG A 41 20.65 12.77 -1.04
N LEU A 42 19.83 13.77 -1.39
CA LEU A 42 20.27 14.96 -2.14
C LEU A 42 21.26 15.83 -1.37
N ARG A 43 21.13 15.98 -0.03
CA ARG A 43 22.08 16.74 0.80
C ARG A 43 23.48 16.10 0.84
N ARG A 44 23.58 14.76 0.91
CA ARG A 44 24.85 14.04 0.83
C ARG A 44 25.49 14.18 -0.57
N VAL A 45 24.67 14.06 -1.62
CA VAL A 45 25.14 14.24 -3.00
C VAL A 45 25.59 15.70 -3.24
N LYS A 46 24.85 16.70 -2.71
CA LYS A 46 25.24 18.12 -2.80
C LYS A 46 26.53 18.44 -2.04
N ALA A 47 26.75 17.82 -0.85
CA ALA A 47 28.01 18.00 -0.12
C ALA A 47 29.22 17.44 -0.87
N MET A 48 29.05 16.29 -1.54
CA MET A 48 30.09 15.72 -2.43
C MET A 48 30.26 16.54 -3.71
N GLN A 49 29.21 17.12 -4.26
CA GLN A 49 29.26 17.98 -5.44
C GLN A 49 29.94 19.32 -5.15
N LEU A 50 29.74 19.90 -3.94
CA LEU A 50 30.44 21.11 -3.53
C LEU A 50 31.95 20.89 -3.38
N ALA A 51 32.36 19.74 -2.88
CA ALA A 51 33.79 19.38 -2.85
C ALA A 51 34.39 19.19 -4.26
N ALA A 52 33.61 18.61 -5.19
CA ALA A 52 34.01 18.44 -6.59
C ALA A 52 34.01 19.77 -7.38
N LEU A 53 33.12 20.73 -7.03
CA LEU A 53 33.05 22.04 -7.69
C LEU A 53 34.31 22.88 -7.48
N TRP A 54 34.94 22.83 -6.30
CA TRP A 54 36.20 23.54 -6.05
C TRP A 54 37.36 23.01 -6.89
N ILE A 55 37.36 21.71 -7.20
CA ILE A 55 38.37 21.10 -8.10
C ILE A 55 38.04 21.39 -9.55
N GLY A 56 36.73 21.47 -9.92
CA GLY A 56 36.28 21.77 -11.29
C GLY A 56 36.49 23.22 -11.73
N VAL A 57 36.41 24.19 -10.80
CA VAL A 57 36.62 25.64 -11.13
C VAL A 57 38.05 25.91 -11.59
N VAL A 58 39.04 25.20 -11.09
CA VAL A 58 40.45 25.36 -11.52
C VAL A 58 40.71 24.76 -12.90
N MET A 59 39.95 23.75 -13.33
CA MET A 59 40.05 23.14 -14.66
C MET A 59 39.13 23.80 -15.70
N PHE A 60 38.10 24.52 -15.29
CA PHE A 60 37.08 25.07 -16.19
C PHE A 60 37.48 26.35 -16.89
N THR A 61 38.50 27.12 -16.41
CA THR A 61 39.01 28.33 -17.05
C THR A 61 39.80 28.05 -18.34
N GLY A 62 40.17 26.81 -18.59
CA GLY A 62 40.91 26.41 -19.82
C GLY A 62 40.04 25.83 -20.97
N ILE A 63 38.83 25.37 -20.67
CA ILE A 63 38.02 24.60 -21.64
C ILE A 63 36.79 25.38 -22.17
N THR A 64 36.49 26.54 -21.59
CA THR A 64 35.26 27.29 -21.93
C THR A 64 35.31 28.06 -23.26
N MET A 65 36.43 28.07 -23.98
CA MET A 65 36.51 28.76 -25.25
C MET A 65 36.22 27.89 -26.48
N TRP A 66 36.01 26.58 -26.32
CA TRP A 66 35.85 25.69 -27.49
C TRP A 66 34.48 25.00 -27.65
N ARG A 67 33.49 25.29 -26.80
CA ARG A 67 32.15 24.69 -26.98
C ARG A 67 30.99 25.67 -26.83
N ALA A 68 31.14 26.82 -27.53
CA ALA A 68 30.01 27.74 -27.72
C ALA A 68 29.14 27.34 -28.92
N THR A 69 29.01 26.05 -29.19
CA THR A 69 27.98 25.63 -30.14
C THR A 69 27.15 24.50 -29.52
N ALA A 70 26.00 24.92 -29.16
CA ALA A 70 24.77 24.15 -29.20
C ALA A 70 24.77 22.81 -28.45
N ILE A 71 24.00 22.64 -27.54
CA ILE A 71 22.91 21.68 -27.53
C ILE A 71 22.00 22.18 -26.44
N TRP A 72 21.02 22.95 -26.82
CA TRP A 72 19.83 23.11 -26.04
C TRP A 72 19.15 21.75 -25.91
N THR A 73 19.66 20.86 -25.08
CA THR A 73 18.84 19.78 -24.56
C THR A 73 17.75 20.47 -23.76
N LYS A 74 16.54 20.51 -24.31
CA LYS A 74 15.32 20.76 -23.55
C LYS A 74 15.40 19.88 -22.32
N ASN A 75 15.80 20.43 -21.20
CA ASN A 75 15.51 19.85 -19.92
C ASN A 75 13.98 19.83 -19.83
N LYS A 76 13.41 18.73 -20.32
CA LYS A 76 12.05 18.38 -19.99
C LYS A 76 12.11 18.09 -18.49
N THR A 77 11.82 19.10 -17.70
CA THR A 77 11.57 18.94 -16.26
C THR A 77 10.42 17.94 -16.20
N ILE A 78 10.78 16.66 -16.02
CA ILE A 78 9.80 15.62 -15.78
C ILE A 78 9.26 15.97 -14.40
N GLN A 79 8.18 16.72 -14.38
CA GLN A 79 7.38 16.87 -13.17
C GLN A 79 7.04 15.44 -12.73
N PRO A 80 7.33 15.07 -11.49
CA PRO A 80 6.99 13.74 -11.00
C PRO A 80 5.47 13.58 -11.13
N GLN A 81 5.01 12.96 -12.21
CA GLN A 81 3.60 12.63 -12.37
C GLN A 81 3.32 11.43 -11.47
N VAL A 82 2.83 11.72 -10.27
CA VAL A 82 2.29 10.69 -9.38
C VAL A 82 0.86 10.42 -9.84
N GLN A 83 0.64 9.25 -10.41
CA GLN A 83 -0.71 8.80 -10.74
C GLN A 83 -1.38 8.28 -9.49
N LEU A 84 -2.26 9.06 -8.88
CA LEU A 84 -3.09 8.64 -7.75
C LEU A 84 -4.32 7.88 -8.25
N ILE A 85 -4.51 6.68 -7.76
CA ILE A 85 -5.66 5.81 -8.05
C ILE A 85 -6.35 5.48 -6.72
N SER A 86 -7.64 5.81 -6.59
CA SER A 86 -8.40 5.62 -5.35
C SER A 86 -9.60 4.71 -5.57
N ALA A 87 -9.93 3.93 -4.55
CA ALA A 87 -11.13 3.11 -4.44
C ALA A 87 -11.94 3.62 -3.23
N PHE A 88 -13.09 4.27 -3.47
CA PHE A 88 -13.88 4.89 -2.39
C PHE A 88 -14.79 3.89 -1.66
N GLN A 89 -15.82 3.38 -2.32
CA GLN A 89 -16.84 2.52 -1.70
C GLN A 89 -16.74 1.07 -2.12
N THR A 90 -16.18 0.81 -3.29
CA THR A 90 -16.05 -0.54 -3.85
C THR A 90 -14.59 -0.82 -4.18
N SER A 91 -14.21 -2.10 -4.20
CA SER A 91 -12.89 -2.52 -4.65
C SER A 91 -12.66 -2.11 -6.10
N LYS A 92 -11.41 -1.78 -6.45
CA LYS A 92 -11.03 -1.35 -7.80
C LYS A 92 -9.88 -2.19 -8.32
N LYS A 93 -10.11 -2.88 -9.44
CA LYS A 93 -9.06 -3.62 -10.15
C LYS A 93 -8.30 -2.70 -11.10
N ILE A 94 -6.99 -2.81 -11.09
CA ILE A 94 -6.05 -1.99 -11.86
C ILE A 94 -5.00 -2.90 -12.46
N THR A 95 -4.60 -2.62 -13.69
CA THR A 95 -3.41 -3.22 -14.30
C THR A 95 -2.35 -2.13 -14.46
N LEU A 96 -1.20 -2.33 -13.87
CA LEU A 96 -0.07 -1.42 -13.95
C LEU A 96 0.70 -1.58 -15.28
N PRO A 97 1.56 -0.62 -15.65
CA PRO A 97 2.31 -0.67 -16.92
C PRO A 97 3.23 -1.89 -17.08
N ASP A 98 3.64 -2.52 -15.98
CA ASP A 98 4.45 -3.75 -15.96
C ASP A 98 3.63 -5.04 -16.04
N SER A 99 2.30 -4.93 -16.26
CA SER A 99 1.31 -6.01 -16.25
C SER A 99 1.04 -6.61 -14.85
N THR A 100 1.49 -5.97 -13.79
CA THR A 100 1.07 -6.32 -12.42
C THR A 100 -0.41 -5.97 -12.25
N VAL A 101 -1.17 -6.89 -11.68
CA VAL A 101 -2.59 -6.68 -11.35
C VAL A 101 -2.71 -6.33 -9.88
N VAL A 102 -3.45 -5.26 -9.59
CA VAL A 102 -3.74 -4.80 -8.24
C VAL A 102 -5.25 -4.70 -8.05
N VAL A 103 -5.76 -5.24 -6.94
CA VAL A 103 -7.14 -5.02 -6.51
C VAL A 103 -7.10 -4.19 -5.23
N LEU A 104 -7.44 -2.91 -5.35
CA LEU A 104 -7.56 -2.00 -4.22
C LEU A 104 -8.82 -2.31 -3.43
N HIS A 105 -8.69 -2.35 -2.11
CA HIS A 105 -9.85 -2.44 -1.21
C HIS A 105 -10.62 -1.13 -1.19
N PRO A 106 -11.88 -1.13 -0.72
CA PRO A 106 -12.60 0.09 -0.41
C PRO A 106 -11.79 1.00 0.52
N LYS A 107 -11.92 2.30 0.38
CA LYS A 107 -11.20 3.35 1.15
C LYS A 107 -9.68 3.28 1.04
N SER A 108 -9.16 2.75 -0.08
CA SER A 108 -7.72 2.61 -0.31
C SER A 108 -7.26 3.42 -1.50
N SER A 109 -6.00 3.81 -1.50
CA SER A 109 -5.37 4.52 -2.61
C SER A 109 -3.99 3.97 -2.93
N LEU A 110 -3.66 3.97 -4.22
CA LEU A 110 -2.38 3.58 -4.77
C LEU A 110 -1.80 4.73 -5.60
N SER A 111 -0.59 5.12 -5.28
CA SER A 111 0.16 6.10 -6.07
C SER A 111 1.32 5.44 -6.77
N VAL A 112 1.36 5.56 -8.09
CA VAL A 112 2.49 5.07 -8.90
C VAL A 112 3.56 6.16 -8.92
N VAL A 113 4.76 5.83 -8.43
CA VAL A 113 5.86 6.78 -8.34
C VAL A 113 6.45 7.04 -9.72
N SER A 114 6.86 8.28 -9.99
CA SER A 114 7.51 8.65 -11.26
C SER A 114 8.79 7.83 -11.49
N GLY A 115 9.04 7.45 -12.74
CA GLY A 115 10.12 6.53 -13.09
C GLY A 115 9.77 5.05 -12.80
N PHE A 116 8.50 4.74 -12.56
CA PHE A 116 8.02 3.37 -12.44
C PHE A 116 8.47 2.53 -13.65
N ASN A 117 9.03 1.37 -13.35
CA ASN A 117 9.60 0.46 -14.33
C ASN A 117 10.87 0.96 -15.06
N GLU A 118 11.53 2.02 -14.59
CA GLU A 118 12.87 2.41 -15.06
C GLU A 118 13.96 1.62 -14.31
N LYS A 119 14.15 1.87 -13.01
CA LYS A 119 15.10 1.18 -12.13
C LYS A 119 14.41 0.15 -11.25
N ASP A 120 13.28 0.51 -10.68
CA ASP A 120 12.42 -0.33 -9.88
C ASP A 120 10.94 -0.09 -10.25
N ARG A 121 10.03 -0.76 -9.54
CA ARG A 121 8.59 -0.67 -9.73
C ARG A 121 7.96 -0.24 -8.39
N SER A 122 8.18 1.04 -8.04
CA SER A 122 7.75 1.58 -6.74
C SER A 122 6.34 2.12 -6.79
N VAL A 123 5.53 1.74 -5.78
CA VAL A 123 4.19 2.27 -5.52
C VAL A 123 4.05 2.66 -4.05
N LEU A 124 3.18 3.64 -3.77
CA LEU A 124 2.78 4.04 -2.42
C LEU A 124 1.36 3.54 -2.19
N LEU A 125 1.14 2.83 -1.09
CA LEU A 125 -0.16 2.29 -0.70
C LEU A 125 -0.64 2.92 0.60
N VAL A 126 -1.90 3.37 0.60
CA VAL A 126 -2.67 3.70 1.80
C VAL A 126 -3.90 2.82 1.80
N GLY A 127 -4.17 2.16 2.93
CA GLY A 127 -5.25 1.18 3.04
C GLY A 127 -4.84 -0.21 2.61
N GLY A 128 -5.74 -0.95 1.98
CA GLY A 128 -5.53 -2.35 1.62
C GLY A 128 -5.50 -2.61 0.12
N ALA A 129 -4.71 -3.60 -0.30
CA ALA A 129 -4.70 -4.09 -1.68
C ALA A 129 -4.24 -5.54 -1.78
N PHE A 130 -4.75 -6.25 -2.79
CA PHE A 130 -4.18 -7.50 -3.27
C PHE A 130 -3.30 -7.21 -4.48
N PHE A 131 -2.14 -7.87 -4.53
CA PHE A 131 -1.15 -7.73 -5.60
C PHE A 131 -0.88 -9.10 -6.25
N ASP A 132 -0.98 -9.15 -7.57
CA ASP A 132 -0.44 -10.24 -8.41
C ASP A 132 0.68 -9.63 -9.25
N VAL A 133 1.90 -9.67 -8.70
CA VAL A 133 3.05 -8.98 -9.27
C VAL A 133 3.68 -9.81 -10.37
N LYS A 134 3.79 -9.23 -11.57
CA LYS A 134 4.49 -9.84 -12.69
C LYS A 134 5.96 -10.06 -12.34
N ARG A 135 6.42 -11.33 -12.50
CA ARG A 135 7.79 -11.72 -12.17
C ARG A 135 8.81 -10.95 -13.01
N ASN A 136 9.70 -10.23 -12.35
CA ASN A 136 10.85 -9.56 -12.93
C ASN A 136 11.97 -9.39 -11.89
N PRO A 137 12.94 -10.33 -11.80
CA PRO A 137 14.04 -10.24 -10.84
C PRO A 137 14.98 -9.05 -11.05
N ALA A 138 15.08 -8.54 -12.29
CA ALA A 138 15.97 -7.42 -12.60
C ALA A 138 15.43 -6.07 -12.09
N LYS A 139 14.10 -5.95 -11.89
CA LYS A 139 13.43 -4.73 -11.40
C LYS A 139 12.49 -5.10 -10.26
N PRO A 140 12.92 -4.98 -9.00
CA PRO A 140 12.07 -5.27 -7.85
C PRO A 140 10.78 -4.44 -7.85
N PHE A 141 9.68 -5.03 -7.38
CA PHE A 141 8.44 -4.32 -7.11
C PHE A 141 8.40 -3.94 -5.62
N ILE A 142 8.19 -2.65 -5.35
CA ILE A 142 8.31 -2.08 -4.02
C ILE A 142 6.99 -1.41 -3.63
N VAL A 143 6.34 -1.93 -2.59
CA VAL A 143 5.16 -1.30 -1.98
C VAL A 143 5.63 -0.55 -0.73
N LYS A 144 5.53 0.77 -0.77
CA LYS A 144 5.80 1.64 0.37
C LYS A 144 4.49 1.95 1.08
N SER A 145 4.48 1.84 2.39
CA SER A 145 3.38 2.27 3.26
C SER A 145 3.93 3.12 4.41
N SER A 146 3.06 3.62 5.27
CA SER A 146 3.47 4.45 6.42
C SER A 146 4.41 3.74 7.40
N ASN A 147 4.25 2.42 7.60
CA ASN A 147 4.93 1.69 8.67
C ASN A 147 6.01 0.73 8.17
N PHE A 148 5.91 0.23 6.95
CA PHE A 148 6.88 -0.72 6.38
C PHE A 148 7.01 -0.57 4.87
N THR A 149 8.11 -1.08 4.35
CA THR A 149 8.36 -1.23 2.91
C THR A 149 8.40 -2.71 2.56
N THR A 150 7.65 -3.10 1.54
CA THR A 150 7.55 -4.47 1.05
C THR A 150 8.23 -4.57 -0.30
N THR A 151 9.15 -5.52 -0.47
CA THR A 151 9.88 -5.74 -1.74
C THR A 151 9.66 -7.17 -2.22
N VAL A 152 9.30 -7.29 -3.50
CA VAL A 152 9.03 -8.58 -4.15
C VAL A 152 9.57 -8.62 -5.57
N LEU A 153 9.77 -9.83 -6.13
CA LEU A 153 10.27 -10.02 -7.49
C LEU A 153 9.22 -10.59 -8.46
N GLY A 154 8.14 -11.14 -7.93
CA GLY A 154 7.05 -11.78 -8.66
C GLY A 154 6.28 -12.66 -7.68
N THR A 155 5.18 -12.18 -7.15
CA THR A 155 4.61 -12.64 -5.88
C THR A 155 3.12 -12.29 -5.84
N LYS A 156 2.29 -13.20 -5.33
CA LYS A 156 0.91 -12.93 -4.98
C LYS A 156 0.79 -12.71 -3.47
N PHE A 157 0.33 -11.53 -3.08
CA PHE A 157 0.24 -11.17 -1.67
C PHE A 157 -0.81 -10.09 -1.44
N ALA A 158 -1.25 -9.99 -0.19
CA ALA A 158 -2.10 -8.91 0.29
C ALA A 158 -1.34 -8.00 1.24
N VAL A 159 -1.64 -6.72 1.19
CA VAL A 159 -1.18 -5.71 2.16
C VAL A 159 -2.40 -5.01 2.73
N ASN A 160 -2.43 -4.87 4.05
CA ASN A 160 -3.31 -3.96 4.76
C ASN A 160 -2.46 -2.98 5.56
N ALA A 161 -2.43 -1.73 5.12
CA ALA A 161 -1.67 -0.63 5.70
C ALA A 161 -2.61 0.56 5.99
N SER A 162 -3.73 0.27 6.68
CA SER A 162 -4.69 1.28 7.11
C SER A 162 -4.09 2.15 8.20
N GLU A 163 -4.29 3.44 8.10
CA GLU A 163 -3.89 4.40 9.14
C GLU A 163 -4.96 4.59 10.21
N GLU A 164 -6.20 4.16 9.98
CA GLU A 164 -7.29 4.25 10.95
C GLU A 164 -7.22 3.15 12.01
N GLY A 165 -6.63 1.96 11.68
CA GLY A 165 -6.52 0.82 12.58
C GLY A 165 -5.16 0.72 13.27
N ASP A 166 -5.10 -0.04 14.37
CA ASP A 166 -3.87 -0.38 15.07
C ASP A 166 -3.06 -1.47 14.34
N ILE A 167 -3.73 -2.32 13.58
CA ILE A 167 -3.15 -3.51 12.96
C ILE A 167 -2.91 -3.27 11.48
N ASN A 168 -1.66 -3.43 11.07
CA ASN A 168 -1.25 -3.53 9.67
C ASN A 168 -0.73 -4.94 9.39
N SER A 169 -0.94 -5.44 8.18
CA SER A 169 -0.59 -6.81 7.88
C SER A 169 -0.13 -7.03 6.45
N ILE A 170 0.63 -8.11 6.25
CA ILE A 170 0.98 -8.65 4.93
C ILE A 170 0.71 -10.15 4.97
N PHE A 171 -0.05 -10.66 4.01
CA PHE A 171 -0.25 -12.09 3.83
C PHE A 171 0.37 -12.51 2.49
N LEU A 172 1.15 -13.58 2.51
CA LEU A 172 1.80 -14.13 1.34
C LEU A 172 1.09 -15.40 0.85
N GLU A 173 0.53 -15.34 -0.36
CA GLU A 173 -0.07 -16.50 -1.04
C GLU A 173 0.97 -17.29 -1.83
N GLU A 174 1.76 -16.61 -2.68
CA GLU A 174 2.74 -17.26 -3.56
C GLU A 174 4.00 -16.41 -3.72
N GLY A 175 5.16 -17.06 -3.73
CA GLY A 175 6.46 -16.43 -3.97
C GLY A 175 7.24 -16.12 -2.70
N LYS A 176 7.79 -14.92 -2.59
CA LYS A 176 8.58 -14.47 -1.43
C LYS A 176 8.39 -12.96 -1.23
N VAL A 177 8.21 -12.55 0.01
CA VAL A 177 8.10 -11.14 0.41
C VAL A 177 9.23 -10.80 1.36
N SER A 178 9.92 -9.70 1.08
CA SER A 178 10.89 -9.06 1.97
C SER A 178 10.24 -7.81 2.57
N ILE A 179 10.27 -7.66 3.88
CA ILE A 179 9.64 -6.57 4.63
C ILE A 179 10.75 -5.82 5.38
N GLN A 180 10.78 -4.51 5.21
CA GLN A 180 11.65 -3.60 5.96
C GLN A 180 10.79 -2.75 6.91
N ILE A 181 11.10 -2.83 8.23
CA ILE A 181 10.45 -2.05 9.28
C ILE A 181 11.55 -1.35 10.08
N GLY A 182 11.65 -0.03 9.94
CA GLY A 182 12.78 0.70 10.52
C GLY A 182 14.12 0.07 10.07
N GLN A 183 14.87 -0.47 11.02
CA GLN A 183 16.13 -1.18 10.75
C GLN A 183 15.97 -2.70 10.66
N ASN A 184 14.79 -3.24 10.98
CA ASN A 184 14.54 -4.67 10.97
C ASN A 184 14.14 -5.15 9.57
N HIS A 185 14.56 -6.37 9.25
CA HIS A 185 14.27 -7.02 7.98
C HIS A 185 13.67 -8.40 8.22
N GLN A 186 12.53 -8.69 7.58
CA GLN A 186 11.81 -9.95 7.68
C GLN A 186 11.55 -10.54 6.30
N ILE A 187 11.47 -11.86 6.22
CA ILE A 187 11.13 -12.56 4.99
C ILE A 187 9.95 -13.48 5.26
N LEU A 188 8.91 -13.38 4.42
CA LEU A 188 7.77 -14.29 4.44
C LEU A 188 7.93 -15.38 3.40
N SER A 189 7.48 -16.58 3.79
CA SER A 189 7.21 -17.73 2.93
C SER A 189 5.70 -17.87 2.66
N PRO A 190 5.28 -18.63 1.63
CA PRO A 190 3.86 -18.85 1.36
C PRO A 190 3.07 -19.32 2.59
N GLU A 191 1.81 -18.94 2.66
CA GLU A 191 0.90 -19.17 3.79
C GLU A 191 1.33 -18.50 5.10
N GLN A 192 2.27 -17.55 5.07
CA GLN A 192 2.63 -16.74 6.24
C GLN A 192 1.97 -15.38 6.21
N LYS A 193 1.53 -14.95 7.38
CA LYS A 193 1.00 -13.61 7.66
C LYS A 193 1.92 -12.88 8.64
N PHE A 194 2.37 -11.72 8.23
CA PHE A 194 3.01 -10.73 9.07
C PHE A 194 1.95 -9.79 9.62
N THR A 195 1.97 -9.53 10.92
CA THR A 195 1.07 -8.58 11.59
C THR A 195 1.90 -7.60 12.40
N TYR A 196 1.69 -6.31 12.20
CA TYR A 196 2.35 -5.22 12.90
C TYR A 196 1.32 -4.42 13.72
N HIS A 197 1.60 -4.24 15.00
CA HIS A 197 0.81 -3.46 15.94
C HIS A 197 1.45 -2.09 16.12
N ARG A 198 0.78 -1.04 15.64
CA ARG A 198 1.29 0.33 15.64
C ARG A 198 1.42 0.91 17.05
N SER A 199 0.45 0.63 17.93
CA SER A 199 0.41 1.15 19.29
C SER A 199 1.56 0.66 20.16
N THR A 200 2.05 -0.56 19.90
CA THR A 200 3.12 -1.21 20.67
C THR A 200 4.45 -1.29 19.94
N ASP A 201 4.48 -0.90 18.64
CA ASP A 201 5.64 -1.05 17.76
C ASP A 201 6.18 -2.50 17.73
N THR A 202 5.26 -3.47 17.75
CA THR A 202 5.60 -4.90 17.76
C THR A 202 5.05 -5.60 16.53
N TRP A 203 5.67 -6.70 16.14
CA TRP A 203 5.23 -7.51 15.03
C TRP A 203 5.34 -9.00 15.34
N GLN A 204 4.55 -9.79 14.60
CA GLN A 204 4.58 -11.25 14.66
C GLN A 204 4.37 -11.86 13.28
N ILE A 205 4.88 -13.08 13.09
CA ILE A 205 4.66 -13.89 11.89
C ILE A 205 3.95 -15.16 12.31
N GLN A 206 2.86 -15.50 11.64
CA GLN A 206 2.08 -16.71 11.89
C GLN A 206 1.79 -17.44 10.57
N ASN A 207 1.62 -18.77 10.62
CA ASN A 207 1.15 -19.54 9.48
C ASN A 207 -0.37 -19.48 9.40
N VAL A 208 -0.89 -19.14 8.23
CA VAL A 208 -2.34 -19.02 7.96
C VAL A 208 -2.65 -19.81 6.70
N LYS A 209 -3.16 -21.03 6.86
CA LYS A 209 -3.49 -21.93 5.76
C LYS A 209 -4.92 -21.71 5.26
N GLY A 210 -5.16 -22.05 4.00
CA GLY A 210 -6.49 -22.06 3.41
C GLY A 210 -7.04 -20.70 3.03
N VAL A 211 -6.21 -19.65 2.99
CA VAL A 211 -6.56 -18.32 2.52
C VAL A 211 -5.93 -18.08 1.15
N SER A 212 -6.72 -17.59 0.19
CA SER A 212 -6.25 -17.19 -1.14
C SER A 212 -7.09 -16.04 -1.69
N PHE A 213 -6.64 -15.42 -2.80
CA PHE A 213 -7.28 -14.24 -3.38
C PHE A 213 -7.71 -14.48 -4.81
N ASP A 214 -8.98 -14.24 -5.11
CA ASP A 214 -9.47 -14.22 -6.49
C ASP A 214 -9.31 -12.80 -7.08
N MET A 215 -8.24 -12.61 -7.85
CA MET A 215 -7.92 -11.33 -8.50
C MET A 215 -8.90 -10.93 -9.60
N SER A 216 -9.77 -11.85 -10.07
CA SER A 216 -10.77 -11.55 -11.09
C SER A 216 -11.93 -10.75 -10.51
N ASN A 217 -12.39 -11.13 -9.32
CA ASN A 217 -13.59 -10.61 -8.67
C ASN A 217 -13.30 -9.77 -7.42
N GLY A 218 -12.03 -9.68 -6.99
CA GLY A 218 -11.67 -9.02 -5.74
C GLY A 218 -12.31 -9.74 -4.54
N SER A 219 -12.12 -11.05 -4.44
CA SER A 219 -12.68 -11.86 -3.35
C SER A 219 -11.60 -12.57 -2.57
N ILE A 220 -11.87 -12.79 -1.28
CA ILE A 220 -11.09 -13.67 -0.42
C ILE A 220 -11.74 -15.05 -0.46
N LEU A 221 -10.94 -16.08 -0.70
CA LEU A 221 -11.35 -17.47 -0.68
C LEU A 221 -10.82 -18.11 0.60
N LEU A 222 -11.73 -18.59 1.44
CA LEU A 222 -11.42 -19.33 2.66
C LEU A 222 -11.74 -20.80 2.41
N ASN A 223 -10.76 -21.68 2.53
CA ASN A 223 -10.90 -23.13 2.29
C ASN A 223 -10.44 -23.92 3.52
N ALA A 224 -11.39 -24.47 4.23
CA ALA A 224 -11.17 -25.27 5.45
C ALA A 224 -10.38 -24.50 6.53
N VAL A 225 -10.72 -23.23 6.73
CA VAL A 225 -10.09 -22.39 7.77
C VAL A 225 -10.76 -22.57 9.14
N SER A 226 -10.00 -22.33 10.21
CA SER A 226 -10.56 -22.30 11.57
C SER A 226 -11.44 -21.06 11.79
N PHE A 227 -12.24 -21.07 12.85
CA PHE A 227 -13.03 -19.91 13.28
C PHE A 227 -12.13 -18.68 13.53
N GLU A 228 -10.95 -18.87 14.11
CA GLU A 228 -10.00 -17.80 14.38
C GLU A 228 -9.53 -17.12 13.10
N VAL A 229 -9.16 -17.88 12.08
CA VAL A 229 -8.76 -17.35 10.77
C VAL A 229 -9.92 -16.61 10.08
N LEU A 230 -11.14 -17.18 10.15
CA LEU A 230 -12.34 -16.51 9.65
C LEU A 230 -12.57 -15.18 10.38
N GLN A 231 -12.49 -15.16 11.71
CA GLN A 231 -12.64 -13.96 12.53
C GLN A 231 -11.60 -12.89 12.18
N GLN A 232 -10.34 -13.28 12.01
CA GLN A 232 -9.27 -12.39 11.60
C GLN A 232 -9.54 -11.77 10.21
N CYS A 233 -9.93 -12.59 9.23
CA CYS A 233 -10.27 -12.10 7.90
C CYS A 233 -11.47 -11.13 7.92
N LEU A 234 -12.52 -11.45 8.66
CA LEU A 234 -13.69 -10.59 8.75
C LEU A 234 -13.37 -9.25 9.43
N ASN A 235 -12.58 -9.27 10.49
CA ASN A 235 -12.17 -8.06 11.18
C ASN A 235 -11.26 -7.18 10.29
N GLU A 236 -10.30 -7.80 9.59
CA GLU A 236 -9.29 -7.09 8.82
C GLU A 236 -9.84 -6.47 7.52
N TYR A 237 -10.68 -7.22 6.80
CA TYR A 237 -11.12 -6.82 5.46
C TYR A 237 -12.51 -6.19 5.43
N PHE A 238 -13.33 -6.41 6.47
CA PHE A 238 -14.72 -5.97 6.52
C PHE A 238 -15.09 -5.18 7.79
N ASP A 239 -14.15 -5.02 8.73
CA ASP A 239 -14.38 -4.41 10.07
C ASP A 239 -15.49 -5.10 10.87
N ILE A 240 -15.66 -6.42 10.69
CA ILE A 240 -16.65 -7.25 11.37
C ILE A 240 -15.98 -8.00 12.51
N LYS A 241 -16.40 -7.71 13.75
CA LYS A 241 -15.93 -8.39 14.96
C LYS A 241 -16.84 -9.57 15.29
N LEU A 242 -16.56 -10.73 14.72
CA LEU A 242 -17.30 -11.96 15.00
C LEU A 242 -16.90 -12.52 16.38
N LYS A 243 -17.88 -12.89 17.19
CA LYS A 243 -17.67 -13.55 18.49
C LYS A 243 -18.63 -14.73 18.63
N THR A 244 -18.14 -15.85 19.14
CA THR A 244 -18.99 -16.99 19.47
C THR A 244 -18.61 -17.58 20.82
N LYS A 245 -19.59 -18.07 21.53
CA LYS A 245 -19.43 -18.93 22.74
C LYS A 245 -19.77 -20.38 22.41
N ASN A 246 -20.18 -20.68 21.18
CA ASN A 246 -20.60 -22.02 20.80
C ASN A 246 -19.37 -22.88 20.47
N ALA A 247 -19.10 -23.89 21.28
CA ALA A 247 -17.98 -24.81 21.10
C ALA A 247 -18.04 -25.56 19.76
N LYS A 248 -19.24 -25.84 19.23
CA LYS A 248 -19.39 -26.46 17.90
C LYS A 248 -18.89 -25.56 16.80
N ALA A 249 -19.14 -24.25 16.85
CA ALA A 249 -18.65 -23.28 15.87
C ALA A 249 -17.12 -23.17 15.89
N LEU A 250 -16.48 -23.32 17.06
CA LEU A 250 -15.01 -23.32 17.18
C LEU A 250 -14.36 -24.59 16.64
N ALA A 251 -15.09 -25.70 16.57
CA ALA A 251 -14.57 -27.01 16.17
C ALA A 251 -14.71 -27.33 14.68
N VAL A 252 -15.45 -26.51 13.92
CA VAL A 252 -15.68 -26.75 12.48
C VAL A 252 -14.72 -25.94 11.61
N SER A 253 -14.53 -26.42 10.39
CA SER A 253 -13.78 -25.71 9.36
C SER A 253 -14.73 -24.97 8.43
N TYR A 254 -14.38 -23.74 8.10
CA TYR A 254 -15.18 -22.84 7.26
C TYR A 254 -14.68 -22.82 5.82
N ARG A 255 -15.61 -22.78 4.88
CA ARG A 255 -15.34 -22.62 3.45
C ARG A 255 -16.25 -21.55 2.89
N LEU A 256 -15.70 -20.42 2.52
CA LEU A 256 -16.43 -19.21 2.14
C LEU A 256 -15.72 -18.47 1.00
N ARG A 257 -16.51 -17.74 0.22
CA ARG A 257 -16.01 -16.72 -0.72
C ARG A 257 -16.58 -15.37 -0.27
N LEU A 258 -15.70 -14.42 0.06
CA LEU A 258 -16.06 -13.11 0.56
C LEU A 258 -15.61 -12.05 -0.44
N GLY A 259 -16.57 -11.42 -1.13
CA GLY A 259 -16.27 -10.30 -2.05
C GLY A 259 -15.97 -9.02 -1.27
N LEU A 260 -14.87 -8.31 -1.58
CA LEU A 260 -14.48 -7.08 -0.90
C LEU A 260 -15.49 -5.92 -1.04
N SER A 261 -16.42 -6.02 -1.99
CA SER A 261 -17.48 -5.02 -2.20
C SER A 261 -18.79 -5.38 -1.49
N LEU A 262 -18.83 -6.48 -0.71
CA LEU A 262 -20.02 -6.85 0.06
C LEU A 262 -20.22 -5.90 1.24
N ALA A 263 -21.46 -5.46 1.43
CA ALA A 263 -21.82 -4.70 2.62
C ALA A 263 -21.70 -5.58 3.87
N PRO A 264 -21.29 -5.04 5.03
CA PRO A 264 -21.19 -5.80 6.27
C PRO A 264 -22.47 -6.56 6.67
N GLY A 265 -23.66 -5.98 6.42
CA GLY A 265 -24.95 -6.63 6.65
C GLY A 265 -25.15 -7.89 5.83
N ALA A 266 -24.78 -7.89 4.55
CA ALA A 266 -24.89 -9.07 3.68
C ALA A 266 -23.98 -10.24 4.13
N ILE A 267 -22.87 -9.92 4.79
CA ILE A 267 -21.95 -10.93 5.34
C ILE A 267 -22.56 -11.55 6.61
N ALA A 268 -23.21 -10.74 7.45
CA ALA A 268 -23.90 -11.23 8.62
C ALA A 268 -25.00 -12.24 8.25
N ASP A 269 -25.77 -11.98 7.17
CA ASP A 269 -26.80 -12.88 6.67
C ASP A 269 -26.24 -14.20 6.11
N ILE A 270 -24.99 -14.23 5.63
CA ILE A 270 -24.33 -15.46 5.15
C ILE A 270 -23.86 -16.33 6.32
N LEU A 271 -23.56 -15.72 7.46
CA LEU A 271 -23.01 -16.41 8.64
C LEU A 271 -24.10 -16.86 9.63
N GLY A 272 -25.36 -16.36 9.45
CA GLY A 272 -26.64 -16.73 10.05
C GLY A 272 -26.77 -16.98 11.41
#